data_f92e6805bba37d9001547209173fcc65
#
_entry.id   f92e6805bba37d9001547209173fcc65
#
_cell.length_a   1.000
_cell.length_b   1.000
_cell.length_c   1.000
_cell.angle_alpha   90.00
_cell.angle_beta   90.00
_cell.angle_gamma   90.00
#
_symmetry.space_group_name_H-M   'P 1'
#
loop_
_entity.id
_entity.type
_entity.pdbx_description
1 polymer ?
#
loop_
_entity_poly.entity_id
_entity_poly.type
_entity_poly.pdbx_seq_one_letter_code
_entity_poly.pdbx_strand_id
1 'polypeptide(L)'
;QYWGMDISPEEVAYLLPCQELYWYDGQQYGPDPNEYFVGSPFEATGYGCYAPVIAQTLKQEFPHRLTVKLEYGSTIEELYQTYVMEQGVPVLIWATIDLVEPEQGSQWLLETGELFTWKKNEHCMVLVGKQGDRYLCQDPYESHGTLALSSQLLQLRFEQMGSQAVAVKPV
;
A
#
# COMPACT_ATOMS: atom_id res chain seq x y z
N GLN A 1 -14.38 -7.09 3.31
CA GLN A 1 -14.81 -8.52 3.40
C GLN A 1 -14.35 -9.18 4.71
N TYR A 2 -13.09 -9.01 5.15
CA TYR A 2 -12.58 -9.61 6.41
C TYR A 2 -13.47 -9.27 7.63
N TRP A 3 -13.97 -8.05 7.71
CA TRP A 3 -14.85 -7.57 8.77
C TRP A 3 -16.35 -7.70 8.47
N GLY A 4 -16.73 -8.47 7.44
CA GLY A 4 -18.12 -8.65 7.04
C GLY A 4 -18.78 -7.39 6.48
N MET A 5 -17.99 -6.41 6.05
CA MET A 5 -18.50 -5.23 5.35
C MET A 5 -18.75 -5.58 3.87
N ASP A 6 -19.95 -5.25 3.42
CA ASP A 6 -20.36 -5.41 2.01
C ASP A 6 -19.88 -4.18 1.22
N ILE A 7 -18.59 -4.20 0.87
CA ILE A 7 -17.92 -3.18 0.05
C ILE A 7 -16.98 -3.92 -0.90
N SER A 8 -17.15 -3.67 -2.19
CA SER A 8 -16.28 -4.27 -3.21
C SER A 8 -14.93 -3.53 -3.32
N PRO A 9 -13.89 -4.17 -3.85
CA PRO A 9 -12.63 -3.50 -4.18
C PRO A 9 -12.82 -2.32 -5.13
N GLU A 10 -13.72 -2.44 -6.09
CA GLU A 10 -14.05 -1.39 -7.07
C GLU A 10 -14.66 -0.17 -6.38
N GLU A 11 -15.57 -0.37 -5.42
CA GLU A 11 -16.16 0.73 -4.66
C GLU A 11 -15.09 1.50 -3.90
N VAL A 12 -14.12 0.81 -3.28
CA VAL A 12 -13.00 1.48 -2.61
C VAL A 12 -12.12 2.23 -3.62
N ALA A 13 -11.86 1.63 -4.78
CA ALA A 13 -11.06 2.25 -5.84
C ALA A 13 -11.67 3.56 -6.36
N TYR A 14 -13.01 3.64 -6.46
CA TYR A 14 -13.72 4.88 -6.83
C TYR A 14 -13.60 6.01 -5.81
N LEU A 15 -13.29 5.70 -4.55
CA LEU A 15 -13.13 6.68 -3.49
C LEU A 15 -11.72 7.29 -3.43
N LEU A 16 -10.75 6.70 -4.12
CA LEU A 16 -9.37 7.18 -4.09
C LEU A 16 -9.24 8.53 -4.83
N PRO A 17 -8.54 9.51 -4.26
CA PRO A 17 -8.16 10.71 -4.99
C PRO A 17 -7.13 10.34 -6.06
N CYS A 18 -7.46 10.50 -7.33
CA CYS A 18 -6.62 10.15 -8.46
C CYS A 18 -6.16 11.37 -9.22
N GLN A 19 -4.91 11.37 -9.69
CA GLN A 19 -4.38 12.36 -10.62
C GLN A 19 -3.43 11.71 -11.62
N GLU A 20 -3.45 12.22 -12.87
CA GLU A 20 -2.61 11.75 -13.96
C GLU A 20 -1.27 12.49 -14.03
N LEU A 21 -0.27 11.83 -14.63
CA LEU A 21 0.93 12.51 -15.08
C LEU A 21 0.62 13.35 -16.34
N TYR A 22 1.27 14.50 -16.47
CA TYR A 22 1.14 15.34 -17.65
C TYR A 22 2.47 15.94 -18.10
N TRP A 23 2.55 16.32 -19.36
CA TRP A 23 3.72 16.98 -19.93
C TRP A 23 3.47 18.47 -20.11
N TYR A 24 4.42 19.27 -19.69
CA TYR A 24 4.42 20.70 -19.91
C TYR A 24 5.85 21.16 -20.19
N ASP A 25 6.05 21.90 -21.30
CA ASP A 25 7.35 22.46 -21.74
C ASP A 25 8.51 21.45 -21.74
N GLY A 26 8.25 20.22 -22.20
CA GLY A 26 9.25 19.15 -22.29
C GLY A 26 9.60 18.47 -20.96
N GLN A 27 8.93 18.84 -19.87
CA GLN A 27 9.08 18.27 -18.55
C GLN A 27 7.83 17.49 -18.13
N GLN A 28 8.00 16.33 -17.49
CA GLN A 28 6.90 15.56 -16.91
C GLN A 28 6.62 16.05 -15.50
N TYR A 29 5.34 16.27 -15.21
CA TYR A 29 4.79 16.66 -13.91
C TYR A 29 3.79 15.62 -13.44
N GLY A 30 3.58 15.55 -12.13
CA GLY A 30 2.60 14.66 -11.55
C GLY A 30 2.37 14.88 -10.06
N PRO A 31 1.38 14.17 -9.50
CA PRO A 31 1.05 14.27 -8.09
C PRO A 31 2.07 13.57 -7.19
N ASP A 32 2.02 13.90 -5.90
CA ASP A 32 2.69 13.13 -4.86
C ASP A 32 1.88 11.83 -4.59
N PRO A 33 2.48 10.64 -4.71
CA PRO A 33 1.80 9.37 -4.39
C PRO A 33 1.46 9.20 -2.91
N ASN A 34 1.89 10.10 -2.04
CA ASN A 34 1.42 10.19 -0.65
C ASN A 34 0.09 10.97 -0.52
N GLU A 35 -0.34 11.66 -1.57
CA GLU A 35 -1.57 12.46 -1.58
C GLU A 35 -2.60 11.93 -2.57
N TYR A 36 -2.15 11.31 -3.66
CA TYR A 36 -3.00 10.81 -4.74
C TYR A 36 -2.60 9.41 -5.21
N PHE A 37 -3.58 8.68 -5.73
CA PHE A 37 -3.31 7.55 -6.60
C PHE A 37 -2.83 8.12 -7.95
N VAL A 38 -1.63 7.76 -8.37
CA VAL A 38 -1.03 8.26 -9.61
C VAL A 38 -1.52 7.44 -10.79
N GLY A 39 -2.31 8.06 -11.67
CA GLY A 39 -3.03 7.37 -12.74
C GLY A 39 -4.41 6.90 -12.31
N SER A 40 -4.93 5.87 -12.97
CA SER A 40 -6.23 5.26 -12.68
C SER A 40 -6.07 3.88 -12.02
N PRO A 41 -6.77 3.58 -10.92
CA PRO A 41 -6.77 2.26 -10.30
C PRO A 41 -7.50 1.19 -11.15
N PHE A 42 -8.16 1.61 -12.23
CA PHE A 42 -8.87 0.74 -13.17
C PHE A 42 -8.06 0.43 -14.43
N GLU A 43 -6.86 0.98 -14.56
CA GLU A 43 -6.01 0.81 -15.73
C GLU A 43 -4.69 0.13 -15.35
N ALA A 44 -4.25 -0.80 -16.19
CA ALA A 44 -2.98 -1.50 -16.00
C ALA A 44 -1.74 -0.57 -16.09
N THR A 45 -1.93 0.65 -16.58
CA THR A 45 -0.89 1.69 -16.68
C THR A 45 -0.84 2.62 -15.47
N GLY A 46 -1.79 2.48 -14.54
CA GLY A 46 -1.77 3.21 -13.28
C GLY A 46 -0.55 2.84 -12.44
N TYR A 47 0.06 3.83 -11.81
CA TYR A 47 1.23 3.61 -10.94
C TYR A 47 0.82 3.05 -9.58
N GLY A 48 -0.05 3.74 -8.85
CA GLY A 48 -0.47 3.38 -7.50
C GLY A 48 -0.43 4.55 -6.53
N CYS A 49 -0.49 4.24 -5.23
CA CYS A 49 -0.37 5.21 -4.16
C CYS A 49 0.29 4.61 -2.92
N TYR A 50 0.74 5.47 -2.01
CA TYR A 50 1.32 5.04 -0.75
C TYR A 50 0.31 5.04 0.40
N ALA A 51 0.74 4.55 1.56
CA ALA A 51 -0.08 4.32 2.73
C ALA A 51 -0.94 5.51 3.19
N PRO A 52 -0.47 6.77 3.13
CA PRO A 52 -1.28 7.93 3.52
C PRO A 52 -2.58 8.06 2.75
N VAL A 53 -2.56 7.82 1.43
CA VAL A 53 -3.76 7.92 0.58
C VAL A 53 -4.82 6.95 1.04
N ILE A 54 -4.45 5.68 1.22
CA ILE A 54 -5.37 4.63 1.70
C ILE A 54 -5.89 4.96 3.10
N ALA A 55 -5.01 5.34 4.02
CA ALA A 55 -5.40 5.66 5.38
C ALA A 55 -6.36 6.85 5.45
N GLN A 56 -6.11 7.91 4.67
CA GLN A 56 -6.94 9.09 4.63
C GLN A 56 -8.30 8.81 4.00
N THR A 57 -8.34 8.11 2.86
CA THR A 57 -9.59 7.72 2.20
C THR A 57 -10.47 6.91 3.14
N LEU A 58 -9.92 5.88 3.77
CA LEU A 58 -10.71 5.05 4.70
C LEU A 58 -11.21 5.82 5.92
N LYS A 59 -10.43 6.77 6.46
CA LYS A 59 -10.87 7.64 7.57
C LYS A 59 -11.99 8.59 7.17
N GLN A 60 -11.92 9.15 5.97
CA GLN A 60 -12.90 10.13 5.48
C GLN A 60 -14.22 9.47 5.08
N GLU A 61 -14.15 8.35 4.38
CA GLU A 61 -15.33 7.68 3.82
C GLU A 61 -16.03 6.77 4.84
N PHE A 62 -15.30 6.27 5.85
CA PHE A 62 -15.86 5.34 6.85
C PHE A 62 -15.62 5.78 8.31
N PRO A 63 -15.85 7.08 8.67
CA PRO A 63 -15.42 7.64 9.97
C PRO A 63 -16.10 6.99 11.19
N HIS A 64 -17.28 6.40 11.01
CA HIS A 64 -18.06 5.75 12.08
C HIS A 64 -18.07 4.21 11.98
N ARG A 65 -17.32 3.65 11.05
CA ARG A 65 -17.27 2.21 10.78
C ARG A 65 -15.89 1.63 10.99
N LEU A 66 -14.83 2.43 10.75
CA LEU A 66 -13.44 1.98 10.80
C LEU A 66 -12.58 2.86 11.71
N THR A 67 -11.74 2.21 12.48
CA THR A 67 -10.55 2.82 13.09
C THR A 67 -9.37 2.50 12.18
N VAL A 68 -8.69 3.54 11.69
CA VAL A 68 -7.58 3.42 10.74
C VAL A 68 -6.33 4.02 11.35
N LYS A 69 -5.25 3.25 11.41
CA LYS A 69 -3.96 3.69 11.93
C LYS A 69 -2.90 3.58 10.85
N LEU A 70 -2.27 4.71 10.54
CA LEU A 70 -1.11 4.81 9.65
C LEU A 70 0.14 4.61 10.49
N GLU A 71 1.02 3.71 10.05
CA GLU A 71 2.25 3.33 10.71
C GLU A 71 3.46 3.57 9.81
N TYR A 72 4.54 4.05 10.42
CA TYR A 72 5.84 4.23 9.77
C TYR A 72 6.97 3.74 10.67
N GLY A 73 8.00 3.15 10.04
CA GLY A 73 9.24 2.80 10.73
C GLY A 73 9.16 1.58 11.63
N SER A 74 7.98 0.95 11.78
CA SER A 74 7.85 -0.33 12.47
C SER A 74 8.47 -1.45 11.63
N THR A 75 8.92 -2.52 12.28
CA THR A 75 9.28 -3.77 11.60
C THR A 75 8.04 -4.61 11.30
N ILE A 76 8.14 -5.55 10.35
CA ILE A 76 7.06 -6.52 10.08
C ILE A 76 6.73 -7.33 11.34
N GLU A 77 7.72 -7.68 12.16
CA GLU A 77 7.49 -8.40 13.43
C GLU A 77 6.68 -7.56 14.42
N GLU A 78 7.00 -6.28 14.59
CA GLU A 78 6.24 -5.39 15.47
C GLU A 78 4.80 -5.21 14.98
N LEU A 79 4.59 -5.03 13.67
CA LEU A 79 3.25 -4.97 13.07
C LEU A 79 2.47 -6.28 13.30
N TYR A 80 3.12 -7.42 13.08
CA TYR A 80 2.52 -8.73 13.29
C TYR A 80 2.12 -8.94 14.75
N GLN A 81 3.00 -8.67 15.70
CA GLN A 81 2.72 -8.86 17.12
C GLN A 81 1.60 -7.91 17.58
N THR A 82 1.75 -6.61 17.29
CA THR A 82 0.83 -5.58 17.80
C THR A 82 -0.58 -5.69 17.21
N TYR A 83 -0.70 -5.98 15.91
CA TYR A 83 -1.99 -5.95 15.23
C TYR A 83 -2.56 -7.34 14.97
N VAL A 84 -1.77 -8.21 14.33
CA VAL A 84 -2.29 -9.51 13.87
C VAL A 84 -2.47 -10.45 15.05
N MET A 85 -1.43 -10.62 15.89
CA MET A 85 -1.47 -11.55 17.01
C MET A 85 -2.32 -11.05 18.18
N GLU A 86 -2.09 -9.84 18.64
CA GLU A 86 -2.76 -9.35 19.86
C GLU A 86 -4.20 -8.88 19.61
N GLN A 87 -4.48 -8.33 18.42
CA GLN A 87 -5.77 -7.70 18.13
C GLN A 87 -6.58 -8.42 17.04
N GLY A 88 -6.01 -9.38 16.31
CA GLY A 88 -6.67 -10.03 15.18
C GLY A 88 -6.90 -9.06 14.00
N VAL A 89 -6.10 -8.03 13.88
CA VAL A 89 -6.24 -6.97 12.87
C VAL A 89 -5.26 -7.20 11.72
N PRO A 90 -5.73 -7.47 10.49
CA PRO A 90 -4.86 -7.53 9.33
C PRO A 90 -4.26 -6.14 9.01
N VAL A 91 -3.03 -6.13 8.47
CA VAL A 91 -2.28 -4.91 8.21
C VAL A 91 -1.89 -4.81 6.75
N LEU A 92 -2.27 -3.72 6.08
CA LEU A 92 -1.75 -3.41 4.75
C LEU A 92 -0.29 -2.99 4.88
N ILE A 93 0.57 -3.56 4.04
CA ILE A 93 2.01 -3.28 4.00
C ILE A 93 2.45 -3.03 2.56
N TRP A 94 3.38 -2.11 2.37
CA TRP A 94 4.01 -1.84 1.08
C TRP A 94 5.35 -2.57 1.00
N ALA A 95 5.45 -3.43 0.02
CA ALA A 95 6.68 -4.15 -0.32
C ALA A 95 6.87 -4.13 -1.85
N THR A 96 7.41 -5.17 -2.43
CA THR A 96 7.51 -5.32 -3.89
C THR A 96 6.84 -6.62 -4.32
N ILE A 97 6.28 -6.61 -5.54
CA ILE A 97 5.71 -7.82 -6.14
C ILE A 97 6.78 -8.93 -6.19
N ASP A 98 6.40 -10.15 -5.86
CA ASP A 98 7.31 -11.32 -5.80
C ASP A 98 8.57 -11.09 -4.92
N LEU A 99 8.57 -10.06 -4.09
CA LEU A 99 9.70 -9.61 -3.28
C LEU A 99 10.98 -9.38 -4.12
N VAL A 100 10.84 -8.99 -5.39
CA VAL A 100 11.99 -8.59 -6.21
C VAL A 100 12.58 -7.26 -5.73
N GLU A 101 13.83 -7.00 -6.09
CA GLU A 101 14.46 -5.74 -5.73
C GLU A 101 13.76 -4.55 -6.44
N PRO A 102 13.45 -3.47 -5.72
CA PRO A 102 12.85 -2.30 -6.34
C PRO A 102 13.86 -1.61 -7.28
N GLU A 103 13.40 -1.26 -8.47
CA GLU A 103 14.17 -0.53 -9.46
C GLU A 103 13.70 0.93 -9.55
N GLN A 104 14.56 1.81 -10.04
CA GLN A 104 14.14 3.16 -10.40
C GLN A 104 13.18 3.12 -11.59
N GLY A 105 12.04 3.77 -11.41
CA GLY A 105 11.01 3.91 -12.43
C GLY A 105 10.99 5.29 -13.06
N SER A 106 9.79 5.68 -13.48
CA SER A 106 9.53 7.01 -14.06
C SER A 106 9.82 8.12 -13.05
N GLN A 107 10.19 9.29 -13.56
CA GLN A 107 10.46 10.48 -12.77
C GLN A 107 9.55 11.63 -13.24
N TRP A 108 9.06 12.40 -12.29
CA TRP A 108 8.29 13.61 -12.58
C TRP A 108 8.51 14.67 -11.51
N LEU A 109 8.25 15.92 -11.85
CA LEU A 109 8.26 17.02 -10.88
C LEU A 109 6.92 17.07 -10.15
N LEU A 110 6.98 17.16 -8.83
CA LEU A 110 5.85 17.46 -7.98
C LEU A 110 5.48 18.95 -8.08
N GLU A 111 4.29 19.34 -7.63
CA GLU A 111 3.89 20.74 -7.54
C GLU A 111 4.83 21.59 -6.65
N THR A 112 5.52 20.96 -5.71
CA THR A 112 6.55 21.58 -4.87
C THR A 112 7.83 21.92 -5.64
N GLY A 113 8.00 21.42 -6.86
CA GLY A 113 9.23 21.51 -7.65
C GLY A 113 10.26 20.43 -7.33
N GLU A 114 9.95 19.51 -6.42
CA GLU A 114 10.82 18.37 -6.10
C GLU A 114 10.71 17.29 -7.18
N LEU A 115 11.86 16.68 -7.55
CA LEU A 115 11.88 15.55 -8.47
C LEU A 115 11.54 14.26 -7.71
N PHE A 116 10.42 13.67 -8.05
CA PHE A 116 10.01 12.37 -7.53
C PHE A 116 10.46 11.25 -8.46
N THR A 117 10.90 10.12 -7.88
CA THR A 117 11.25 8.90 -8.62
C THR A 117 10.39 7.75 -8.13
N TRP A 118 9.55 7.21 -9.02
CA TRP A 118 8.75 6.02 -8.73
C TRP A 118 9.64 4.79 -8.54
N LYS A 119 9.35 3.99 -7.54
CA LYS A 119 9.98 2.68 -7.36
C LYS A 119 9.15 1.62 -8.10
N LYS A 120 9.74 1.04 -9.15
CA LYS A 120 9.13 -0.08 -9.86
C LYS A 120 8.92 -1.26 -8.92
N ASN A 121 7.97 -2.11 -9.30
CA ASN A 121 7.57 -3.30 -8.55
C ASN A 121 6.92 -2.98 -7.19
N GLU A 122 6.58 -1.71 -6.93
CA GLU A 122 5.77 -1.34 -5.77
C GLU A 122 4.52 -2.22 -5.72
N HIS A 123 4.20 -2.70 -4.51
CA HIS A 123 3.08 -3.60 -4.32
C HIS A 123 2.56 -3.55 -2.88
N CYS A 124 1.24 -3.48 -2.74
CA CYS A 124 0.56 -3.52 -1.46
C CYS A 124 -0.03 -4.91 -1.21
N MET A 125 0.28 -5.48 -0.05
CA MET A 125 -0.24 -6.77 0.42
C MET A 125 -0.87 -6.62 1.80
N VAL A 126 -1.59 -7.64 2.27
CA VAL A 126 -2.18 -7.66 3.60
C VAL A 126 -1.51 -8.73 4.46
N LEU A 127 -0.78 -8.31 5.48
CA LEU A 127 -0.20 -9.19 6.50
C LEU A 127 -1.31 -9.78 7.38
N VAL A 128 -1.45 -11.11 7.40
CA VAL A 128 -2.55 -11.82 8.06
C VAL A 128 -2.09 -12.88 9.05
N GLY A 129 -0.81 -13.25 9.06
CA GLY A 129 -0.33 -14.33 9.92
C GLY A 129 1.15 -14.62 9.82
N LYS A 130 1.57 -15.69 10.52
CA LYS A 130 2.93 -16.20 10.51
C LYS A 130 2.92 -17.73 10.64
N GLN A 131 3.77 -18.39 9.89
CA GLN A 131 3.98 -19.83 9.96
C GLN A 131 5.48 -20.13 10.01
N GLY A 132 5.98 -20.50 11.18
CA GLY A 132 7.42 -20.67 11.41
C GLY A 132 8.16 -19.35 11.19
N ASP A 133 9.13 -19.36 10.29
CA ASP A 133 9.94 -18.20 9.88
C ASP A 133 9.36 -17.41 8.69
N ARG A 134 8.11 -17.71 8.30
CA ARG A 134 7.46 -17.06 7.15
C ARG A 134 6.24 -16.27 7.60
N TYR A 135 6.07 -15.06 7.06
CA TYR A 135 4.84 -14.31 7.19
C TYR A 135 3.81 -14.72 6.13
N LEU A 136 2.56 -14.76 6.54
CA LEU A 136 1.43 -15.03 5.64
C LEU A 136 0.84 -13.69 5.21
N CYS A 137 0.83 -13.47 3.90
CA CYS A 137 0.25 -12.28 3.29
C CYS A 137 -0.83 -12.67 2.28
N GLN A 138 -1.95 -11.93 2.29
CA GLN A 138 -2.91 -11.97 1.20
C GLN A 138 -2.43 -11.01 0.11
N ASP A 139 -2.20 -11.54 -1.05
CA ASP A 139 -1.72 -10.80 -2.22
C ASP A 139 -2.87 -10.63 -3.21
N PRO A 140 -3.25 -9.39 -3.59
CA PRO A 140 -4.31 -9.14 -4.57
C PRO A 140 -3.89 -9.41 -6.02
N TYR A 141 -2.60 -9.63 -6.27
CA TYR A 141 -2.11 -9.92 -7.62
C TYR A 141 -2.68 -11.24 -8.15
N GLU A 142 -2.94 -11.28 -9.45
CA GLU A 142 -3.61 -12.42 -10.10
C GLU A 142 -3.03 -13.78 -9.69
N SER A 143 -3.88 -14.69 -9.24
CA SER A 143 -3.56 -16.04 -8.83
C SER A 143 -2.67 -16.24 -7.59
N HIS A 144 -2.16 -15.18 -6.94
CA HIS A 144 -1.28 -15.34 -5.78
C HIS A 144 -2.02 -15.81 -4.51
N GLY A 145 -3.11 -15.15 -4.13
CA GLY A 145 -3.87 -15.51 -2.94
C GLY A 145 -3.05 -15.37 -1.64
N THR A 146 -3.00 -16.41 -0.82
CA THR A 146 -2.20 -16.42 0.40
C THR A 146 -0.78 -16.90 0.13
N LEU A 147 0.20 -16.02 0.33
CA LEU A 147 1.62 -16.32 0.18
C LEU A 147 2.29 -16.49 1.53
N ALA A 148 3.21 -17.48 1.62
CA ALA A 148 4.10 -17.65 2.77
C ALA A 148 5.48 -17.09 2.42
N LEU A 149 5.76 -15.86 2.84
CA LEU A 149 6.93 -15.08 2.44
C LEU A 149 8.05 -15.18 3.47
N SER A 150 9.31 -15.21 3.00
CA SER A 150 10.49 -15.18 3.89
C SER A 150 10.48 -13.94 4.76
N SER A 151 10.61 -14.11 6.08
CA SER A 151 10.61 -12.99 7.03
C SER A 151 11.71 -11.98 6.75
N GLN A 152 12.91 -12.44 6.42
CA GLN A 152 14.05 -11.57 6.12
C GLN A 152 13.84 -10.78 4.84
N LEU A 153 13.38 -11.44 3.77
CA LEU A 153 13.21 -10.80 2.48
C LEU A 153 12.03 -9.83 2.48
N LEU A 154 10.91 -10.20 3.13
CA LEU A 154 9.77 -9.31 3.30
C LEU A 154 10.15 -8.06 4.09
N GLN A 155 10.87 -8.20 5.21
CA GLN A 155 11.37 -7.06 5.99
C GLN A 155 12.23 -6.14 5.13
N LEU A 156 13.17 -6.69 4.36
CA LEU A 156 14.04 -5.90 3.49
C LEU A 156 13.26 -5.11 2.44
N ARG A 157 12.29 -5.74 1.76
CA ARG A 157 11.48 -5.06 0.74
C ARG A 157 10.52 -4.03 1.35
N PHE A 158 9.99 -4.32 2.52
CA PHE A 158 9.18 -3.38 3.30
C PHE A 158 9.98 -2.11 3.67
N GLU A 159 11.21 -2.26 4.15
CA GLU A 159 12.12 -1.14 4.43
C GLU A 159 12.45 -0.34 3.17
N GLN A 160 12.75 -1.00 2.06
CA GLN A 160 13.02 -0.34 0.78
C GLN A 160 11.80 0.44 0.24
N MET A 161 10.59 0.05 0.64
CA MET A 161 9.35 0.75 0.32
C MET A 161 8.91 1.77 1.39
N GLY A 162 9.81 2.10 2.33
CA GLY A 162 9.62 3.18 3.31
C GLY A 162 8.99 2.76 4.62
N SER A 163 8.96 1.47 4.95
CA SER A 163 8.40 0.92 6.22
C SER A 163 7.03 1.50 6.54
N GLN A 164 6.13 1.50 5.57
CA GLN A 164 4.80 2.10 5.66
C GLN A 164 3.70 1.04 5.71
N ALA A 165 2.73 1.23 6.59
CA ALA A 165 1.64 0.28 6.79
C ALA A 165 0.35 0.96 7.24
N VAL A 166 -0.78 0.27 7.04
CA VAL A 166 -2.10 0.72 7.51
C VAL A 166 -2.82 -0.43 8.22
N ALA A 167 -3.11 -0.24 9.51
CA ALA A 167 -3.95 -1.16 10.27
C ALA A 167 -5.40 -0.65 10.28
N VAL A 168 -6.35 -1.55 9.99
CA VAL A 168 -7.77 -1.21 9.85
C VAL A 168 -8.62 -2.17 10.64
N LYS A 169 -9.46 -1.65 11.55
CA LYS A 169 -10.43 -2.46 12.30
C LYS A 169 -11.78 -1.74 12.42
N PRO A 170 -12.88 -2.47 12.64
CA PRO A 170 -14.16 -1.86 12.98
C PRO A 170 -14.06 -1.01 14.26
N VAL A 171 -14.93 0.00 14.35
CA VAL A 171 -15.13 0.80 15.57
C VAL A 171 -15.80 -0.01 16.66
#